data_1b479311cb72d68703db341483619285
#
_entry.id   1b479311cb72d68703db341483619285
#
_cell.length_a   1.000
_cell.length_b   1.000
_cell.length_c   1.000
_cell.angle_alpha   90.00
_cell.angle_beta   90.00
_cell.angle_gamma   90.00
#
_symmetry.space_group_name_H-M   'P 1'
#
loop_
_entity.id
_entity.type
_entity.pdbx_description
1 polymer ?
#
loop_
_entity_poly.entity_id
_entity_poly.type
_entity_poly.pdbx_seq_one_letter_code
_entity_poly.pdbx_strand_id
1 'polypeptide(L)'
;MEQRIKFPRSQKVYLPGKLYPNIRVAMRKVEQVPSVSFEGEEKIATPNPEVYVYDTSGPFSDTEMNIDLKKGLPRMREEWIVSRGDVERLPEITSEYGRMRRDDKSLDHLRFEHIALPYRAKKGEAITQMAYAKKGIITPEMEYVAIRENMNCEELGIETHITPEFVRQEIAAGRAILPANINHPEAEPMIIGRNFLVKINTNIGNSATTSSIDEEVEKALWSCKWGGDTLMDLSTGENIHETREWIIRNCPVPVGTVPIYQALEKVNGVVEDLNWEIYRDTLIEQCEQGVDYFTIHAGIRRHNVHLADKRLCGIVSRGGSIMSKWCLMHDRESFLYEHFDDICDILAQYDVAVSLGDGLRPGSIHDANDEAQFAELDTMGELVLRAWDKNVQAFIEGPGHVPMHKIKENMERQIEKCHDAPFYTLGPLVTDIAPGYDHITSAIGAAQIGWLGTAMLCYVTPKEHLALPDKEDVRVGVITYKIAAHAADLAKGHPGA
;
A
#
# COMPACT_ATOMS: atom_id res chain seq x y z
N MET A 1 9.42 -13.56 -21.75
CA MET A 1 8.31 -13.34 -20.78
C MET A 1 7.06 -12.92 -21.53
N GLU A 2 5.92 -13.58 -21.32
CA GLU A 2 4.66 -13.13 -21.93
C GLU A 2 4.18 -11.90 -21.15
N GLN A 3 4.48 -10.73 -21.65
CA GLN A 3 4.22 -9.44 -20.97
C GLN A 3 2.73 -9.07 -20.92
N ARG A 4 1.86 -9.83 -21.61
CA ARG A 4 0.43 -9.54 -21.67
C ARG A 4 -0.37 -10.43 -20.73
N ILE A 5 -1.15 -9.78 -19.89
CA ILE A 5 -2.13 -10.44 -19.03
C ILE A 5 -3.42 -10.64 -19.84
N LYS A 6 -3.87 -11.91 -19.98
CA LYS A 6 -5.12 -12.24 -20.66
C LYS A 6 -6.13 -12.75 -19.66
N PHE A 7 -7.35 -12.22 -19.76
CA PHE A 7 -8.49 -12.70 -18.99
C PHE A 7 -9.60 -13.18 -19.94
N PRO A 8 -10.10 -14.41 -19.80
CA PRO A 8 -11.15 -14.91 -20.66
C PRO A 8 -12.47 -14.14 -20.44
N ARG A 9 -13.26 -13.98 -21.52
CA ARG A 9 -14.60 -13.33 -21.51
C ARG A 9 -14.63 -11.96 -20.85
N SER A 10 -13.55 -11.20 -20.96
CA SER A 10 -13.49 -9.85 -20.43
C SER A 10 -12.54 -9.00 -21.26
N GLN A 11 -12.77 -7.70 -21.23
CA GLN A 11 -11.94 -6.73 -21.92
C GLN A 11 -11.63 -5.55 -21.01
N LYS A 12 -10.47 -4.92 -21.19
CA LYS A 12 -10.15 -3.64 -20.57
C LYS A 12 -10.97 -2.55 -21.23
N VAL A 13 -11.55 -1.70 -20.42
CA VAL A 13 -12.32 -0.53 -20.86
C VAL A 13 -11.91 0.68 -20.03
N TYR A 14 -12.17 1.88 -20.55
CA TYR A 14 -11.84 3.13 -19.89
C TYR A 14 -13.08 4.00 -19.79
N LEU A 15 -13.44 4.35 -18.53
CA LEU A 15 -14.54 5.25 -18.27
C LEU A 15 -14.04 6.71 -18.18
N PRO A 16 -14.69 7.68 -18.80
CA PRO A 16 -14.31 9.08 -18.71
C PRO A 16 -14.74 9.70 -17.38
N GLY A 17 -14.03 10.75 -16.95
CA GLY A 17 -14.49 11.60 -15.84
C GLY A 17 -15.62 12.54 -16.23
N LYS A 18 -16.37 13.01 -15.24
CA LYS A 18 -17.41 14.03 -15.40
C LYS A 18 -16.85 15.44 -15.08
N LEU A 19 -16.02 15.56 -14.04
CA LEU A 19 -15.32 16.78 -13.66
C LEU A 19 -14.07 17.01 -14.50
N TYR A 20 -13.36 15.93 -14.78
CA TYR A 20 -12.14 15.89 -15.59
C TYR A 20 -12.32 14.99 -16.81
N PRO A 21 -12.89 15.48 -17.93
CA PRO A 21 -13.25 14.63 -19.08
C PRO A 21 -12.08 13.88 -19.72
N ASN A 22 -10.85 14.34 -19.48
CA ASN A 22 -9.64 13.74 -20.03
C ASN A 22 -9.12 12.55 -19.22
N ILE A 23 -9.62 12.30 -17.99
CA ILE A 23 -9.21 11.11 -17.26
C ILE A 23 -9.85 9.87 -17.89
N ARG A 24 -9.11 8.78 -17.83
CA ARG A 24 -9.51 7.48 -18.38
C ARG A 24 -9.39 6.43 -17.28
N VAL A 25 -10.50 6.14 -16.61
CA VAL A 25 -10.52 5.21 -15.50
C VAL A 25 -10.56 3.78 -16.01
N ALA A 26 -9.47 3.05 -15.78
CA ALA A 26 -9.32 1.67 -16.20
C ALA A 26 -10.24 0.73 -15.41
N MET A 27 -11.08 -0.01 -16.12
CA MET A 27 -11.97 -1.02 -15.57
C MET A 27 -11.90 -2.29 -16.41
N ARG A 28 -12.41 -3.37 -15.86
CA ARG A 28 -12.58 -4.63 -16.60
C ARG A 28 -14.05 -4.92 -16.79
N LYS A 29 -14.46 -4.91 -18.04
CA LYS A 29 -15.81 -5.27 -18.47
C LYS A 29 -15.90 -6.79 -18.65
N VAL A 30 -16.80 -7.43 -17.93
CA VAL A 30 -16.98 -8.88 -17.92
C VAL A 30 -18.31 -9.25 -18.57
N GLU A 31 -18.27 -10.12 -19.58
CA GLU A 31 -19.45 -10.65 -20.23
C GLU A 31 -20.10 -11.74 -19.35
N GLN A 32 -21.40 -11.61 -19.11
CA GLN A 32 -22.17 -12.62 -18.38
C GLN A 32 -22.81 -13.63 -19.32
N VAL A 33 -22.92 -14.86 -18.85
CA VAL A 33 -23.67 -15.91 -19.55
C VAL A 33 -25.16 -15.59 -19.44
N PRO A 34 -25.95 -15.67 -20.55
CA PRO A 34 -27.39 -15.46 -20.47
C PRO A 34 -28.08 -16.38 -19.46
N SER A 35 -29.02 -15.82 -18.72
CA SER A 35 -29.93 -16.61 -17.87
C SER A 35 -30.84 -17.47 -18.75
N VAL A 36 -31.08 -18.71 -18.31
CA VAL A 36 -31.92 -19.65 -19.03
C VAL A 36 -33.15 -19.96 -18.19
N SER A 37 -34.33 -19.74 -18.79
CA SER A 37 -35.62 -20.19 -18.26
C SER A 37 -36.28 -21.16 -19.22
N PHE A 38 -37.31 -21.88 -18.77
CA PHE A 38 -38.10 -22.78 -19.58
C PHE A 38 -39.57 -22.41 -19.46
N GLU A 39 -40.23 -22.22 -20.60
CA GLU A 39 -41.69 -22.14 -20.69
C GLU A 39 -42.20 -23.42 -21.40
N GLY A 40 -42.64 -24.39 -20.60
CA GLY A 40 -42.91 -25.73 -21.09
C GLY A 40 -41.62 -26.44 -21.55
N GLU A 41 -41.54 -26.83 -22.82
CA GLU A 41 -40.33 -27.43 -23.41
C GLU A 41 -39.42 -26.40 -24.11
N GLU A 42 -39.84 -25.14 -24.20
CA GLU A 42 -39.09 -24.10 -24.88
C GLU A 42 -38.04 -23.48 -23.95
N LYS A 43 -36.79 -23.45 -24.43
CA LYS A 43 -35.64 -22.85 -23.72
C LYS A 43 -35.53 -21.38 -24.12
N ILE A 44 -35.74 -20.49 -23.17
CA ILE A 44 -35.59 -19.04 -23.33
C ILE A 44 -34.28 -18.58 -22.73
N ALA A 45 -33.43 -17.95 -23.54
CA ALA A 45 -32.17 -17.37 -23.11
C ALA A 45 -32.33 -15.84 -23.02
N THR A 46 -32.22 -15.28 -21.81
CA THR A 46 -32.27 -13.83 -21.56
C THR A 46 -30.88 -13.31 -21.33
N PRO A 47 -30.38 -12.34 -22.13
CA PRO A 47 -29.07 -11.72 -21.89
C PRO A 47 -29.00 -11.08 -20.51
N ASN A 48 -27.89 -11.25 -19.79
CA ASN A 48 -27.58 -10.52 -18.57
C ASN A 48 -26.77 -9.27 -18.89
N PRO A 49 -26.89 -8.21 -18.08
CA PRO A 49 -26.08 -7.00 -18.26
C PRO A 49 -24.60 -7.31 -18.04
N GLU A 50 -23.73 -6.55 -18.72
CA GLU A 50 -22.30 -6.63 -18.52
C GLU A 50 -21.93 -6.06 -17.13
N VAL A 51 -20.91 -6.64 -16.50
CA VAL A 51 -20.43 -6.21 -15.18
C VAL A 51 -19.06 -5.56 -15.32
N TYR A 52 -18.89 -4.43 -14.68
CA TYR A 52 -17.61 -3.73 -14.61
C TYR A 52 -16.99 -3.98 -13.25
N VAL A 53 -15.74 -4.42 -13.23
CA VAL A 53 -15.04 -4.73 -12.01
C VAL A 53 -13.74 -3.94 -11.89
N TYR A 54 -13.32 -3.73 -10.68
CA TYR A 54 -12.05 -3.12 -10.32
C TYR A 54 -10.89 -3.94 -10.93
N ASP A 55 -9.97 -3.28 -11.63
CA ASP A 55 -8.88 -3.93 -12.35
C ASP A 55 -7.52 -3.35 -11.95
N THR A 56 -6.70 -4.15 -11.27
CA THR A 56 -5.35 -3.78 -10.80
C THR A 56 -4.25 -4.08 -11.81
N SER A 57 -4.59 -4.73 -12.93
CA SER A 57 -3.58 -5.18 -13.91
C SER A 57 -2.92 -4.06 -14.71
N GLY A 58 -3.36 -2.82 -14.54
CA GLY A 58 -2.83 -1.68 -15.27
C GLY A 58 -2.85 -1.87 -16.79
N PRO A 59 -1.91 -1.28 -17.53
CA PRO A 59 -1.87 -1.41 -18.98
C PRO A 59 -1.45 -2.81 -19.47
N PHE A 60 -0.99 -3.71 -18.61
CA PHE A 60 -0.55 -5.06 -19.01
C PHE A 60 -1.68 -5.94 -19.59
N SER A 61 -2.92 -5.65 -19.28
CA SER A 61 -4.09 -6.35 -19.80
C SER A 61 -4.81 -5.60 -20.93
N ASP A 62 -4.28 -4.46 -21.37
CA ASP A 62 -4.79 -3.72 -22.51
C ASP A 62 -4.20 -4.29 -23.81
N THR A 63 -5.07 -4.77 -24.71
CA THR A 63 -4.63 -5.39 -25.97
C THR A 63 -4.10 -4.38 -27.00
N GLU A 64 -4.48 -3.11 -26.85
CA GLU A 64 -4.05 -2.01 -27.72
C GLU A 64 -2.70 -1.42 -27.32
N MET A 65 -2.22 -1.69 -26.10
CA MET A 65 -0.96 -1.17 -25.60
C MET A 65 0.17 -2.20 -25.74
N ASN A 66 1.33 -1.71 -26.19
CA ASN A 66 2.56 -2.50 -26.21
C ASN A 66 3.48 -2.01 -25.07
N ILE A 67 3.66 -2.84 -24.05
CA ILE A 67 4.47 -2.51 -22.87
C ILE A 67 5.90 -3.08 -23.07
N ASP A 68 6.88 -2.21 -22.91
CA ASP A 68 8.30 -2.56 -22.84
C ASP A 68 8.80 -2.27 -21.42
N LEU A 69 9.08 -3.31 -20.64
CA LEU A 69 9.52 -3.19 -19.25
C LEU A 69 10.79 -2.34 -19.09
N LYS A 70 11.64 -2.27 -20.14
CA LYS A 70 12.84 -1.42 -20.12
C LYS A 70 12.52 0.07 -20.24
N LYS A 71 11.36 0.41 -20.79
CA LYS A 71 10.89 1.79 -20.91
C LYS A 71 9.97 2.21 -19.78
N GLY A 72 9.44 1.24 -19.04
CA GLY A 72 8.45 1.44 -17.99
C GLY A 72 7.04 1.70 -18.53
N LEU A 73 6.12 1.94 -17.62
CA LEU A 73 4.74 2.23 -17.91
C LEU A 73 4.50 3.68 -18.36
N PRO A 74 3.39 3.97 -19.07
CA PRO A 74 3.00 5.35 -19.38
C PRO A 74 2.82 6.18 -18.10
N ARG A 75 3.32 7.39 -18.11
CA ARG A 75 3.26 8.34 -16.99
C ARG A 75 1.91 9.07 -16.97
N MET A 76 0.83 8.33 -16.70
CA MET A 76 -0.55 8.78 -16.89
C MET A 76 -0.94 10.00 -16.05
N ARG A 77 -0.35 10.18 -14.86
CA ARG A 77 -0.66 11.29 -13.95
C ARG A 77 0.25 12.50 -14.11
N GLU A 78 1.31 12.43 -14.95
CA GLU A 78 2.29 13.52 -15.05
C GLU A 78 1.64 14.86 -15.49
N GLU A 79 0.75 14.82 -16.47
CA GLU A 79 0.02 16.02 -16.90
C GLU A 79 -0.85 16.59 -15.76
N TRP A 80 -1.53 15.74 -14.99
CA TRP A 80 -2.35 16.18 -13.85
C TRP A 80 -1.50 16.88 -12.78
N ILE A 81 -0.34 16.31 -12.47
CA ILE A 81 0.61 16.82 -11.47
C ILE A 81 1.16 18.18 -11.92
N VAL A 82 1.69 18.26 -13.14
CA VAL A 82 2.35 19.47 -13.65
C VAL A 82 1.37 20.61 -13.88
N SER A 83 0.14 20.32 -14.36
CA SER A 83 -0.87 21.33 -14.65
C SER A 83 -1.36 22.10 -13.42
N ARG A 84 -1.19 21.54 -12.21
CA ARG A 84 -1.49 22.25 -10.95
C ARG A 84 -0.56 23.43 -10.69
N GLY A 85 0.65 23.41 -11.27
CA GLY A 85 1.57 24.54 -11.22
C GLY A 85 2.32 24.75 -9.90
N ASP A 86 2.16 23.83 -8.95
CA ASP A 86 2.70 23.88 -7.58
C ASP A 86 3.91 22.99 -7.34
N VAL A 87 4.36 22.25 -8.36
CA VAL A 87 5.58 21.44 -8.36
C VAL A 87 6.67 22.03 -9.23
N GLU A 88 7.91 21.72 -8.91
CA GLU A 88 9.10 22.03 -9.71
C GLU A 88 9.87 20.76 -10.03
N ARG A 89 10.44 20.65 -11.24
CA ARG A 89 11.37 19.59 -11.57
C ARG A 89 12.73 19.95 -11.01
N LEU A 90 13.32 19.04 -10.22
CA LEU A 90 14.64 19.24 -9.66
C LEU A 90 15.72 19.20 -10.77
N PRO A 91 16.79 19.99 -10.66
CA PRO A 91 17.89 19.96 -11.63
C PRO A 91 18.75 18.68 -11.51
N GLU A 92 18.70 18.03 -10.36
CA GLU A 92 19.43 16.77 -10.05
C GLU A 92 18.75 16.03 -8.90
N ILE A 93 19.15 14.79 -8.66
CA ILE A 93 18.79 14.01 -7.46
C ILE A 93 19.44 14.67 -6.25
N THR A 94 18.70 14.85 -5.16
CA THR A 94 19.20 15.55 -3.94
C THR A 94 19.73 14.61 -2.87
N SER A 95 19.30 13.34 -2.83
CA SER A 95 19.88 12.32 -1.96
C SER A 95 21.36 12.05 -2.28
N GLU A 96 22.21 12.02 -1.26
CA GLU A 96 23.63 11.71 -1.41
C GLU A 96 23.84 10.27 -1.87
N TYR A 97 23.13 9.33 -1.27
CA TYR A 97 23.21 7.92 -1.66
C TYR A 97 22.66 7.70 -3.08
N GLY A 98 21.55 8.34 -3.44
CA GLY A 98 21.00 8.26 -4.81
C GLY A 98 21.99 8.76 -5.86
N ARG A 99 22.70 9.87 -5.59
CA ARG A 99 23.77 10.36 -6.46
C ARG A 99 24.93 9.39 -6.57
N MET A 100 25.40 8.87 -5.42
CA MET A 100 26.48 7.87 -5.39
C MET A 100 26.12 6.64 -6.24
N ARG A 101 24.91 6.09 -6.07
CA ARG A 101 24.44 4.94 -6.87
C ARG A 101 24.37 5.27 -8.35
N ARG A 102 23.87 6.45 -8.72
CA ARG A 102 23.79 6.90 -10.13
C ARG A 102 25.15 7.05 -10.77
N ASP A 103 26.15 7.55 -10.03
CA ASP A 103 27.47 7.90 -10.58
C ASP A 103 28.44 6.68 -10.61
N ASP A 104 28.09 5.59 -9.93
CA ASP A 104 28.86 4.33 -9.92
C ASP A 104 28.65 3.55 -11.23
N LYS A 105 29.63 3.62 -12.13
CA LYS A 105 29.58 2.93 -13.44
C LYS A 105 29.55 1.41 -13.36
N SER A 106 29.95 0.81 -12.26
CA SER A 106 29.87 -0.64 -12.08
C SER A 106 28.43 -1.15 -12.05
N LEU A 107 27.48 -0.27 -11.72
CA LEU A 107 26.05 -0.56 -11.62
C LEU A 107 25.25 -0.27 -12.91
N ASP A 108 25.91 0.20 -13.98
CA ASP A 108 25.21 0.57 -15.24
C ASP A 108 24.35 -0.57 -15.80
N HIS A 109 24.78 -1.82 -15.62
CA HIS A 109 24.05 -3.01 -16.08
C HIS A 109 22.79 -3.34 -15.29
N LEU A 110 22.62 -2.77 -14.08
CA LEU A 110 21.46 -2.96 -13.20
C LEU A 110 20.45 -1.82 -13.30
N ARG A 111 20.86 -0.66 -13.84
CA ARG A 111 20.03 0.55 -13.83
C ARG A 111 18.87 0.48 -14.80
N PHE A 112 17.78 1.07 -14.38
CA PHE A 112 16.71 1.43 -15.29
C PHE A 112 17.15 2.63 -16.14
N GLU A 113 17.08 2.51 -17.47
CA GLU A 113 17.71 3.49 -18.39
C GLU A 113 16.91 4.82 -18.52
N HIS A 114 15.60 4.78 -18.29
CA HIS A 114 14.70 5.90 -18.61
C HIS A 114 14.19 6.65 -17.37
N ILE A 115 15.08 6.94 -16.41
CA ILE A 115 14.75 7.66 -15.20
C ILE A 115 14.59 9.16 -15.49
N ALA A 116 13.43 9.72 -15.17
CA ALA A 116 13.21 11.16 -15.21
C ALA A 116 13.75 11.82 -13.93
N LEU A 117 14.20 13.08 -14.06
CA LEU A 117 14.51 13.87 -12.86
C LEU A 117 13.26 14.09 -12.02
N PRO A 118 13.39 14.01 -10.69
CA PRO A 118 12.23 14.04 -9.80
C PRO A 118 11.58 15.43 -9.73
N TYR A 119 10.29 15.43 -9.41
CA TYR A 119 9.55 16.61 -9.01
C TYR A 119 9.56 16.74 -7.48
N ARG A 120 9.37 17.98 -7.02
CA ARG A 120 9.19 18.34 -5.62
C ARG A 120 8.20 19.51 -5.53
N ALA A 121 7.53 19.68 -4.39
CA ALA A 121 6.73 20.84 -4.11
C ALA A 121 7.55 22.14 -4.27
N LYS A 122 6.99 23.17 -4.90
CA LYS A 122 7.57 24.51 -4.86
C LYS A 122 7.59 25.04 -3.42
N LYS A 123 8.52 25.92 -3.13
CA LYS A 123 8.65 26.50 -1.79
C LYS A 123 7.34 27.15 -1.33
N GLY A 124 6.82 26.66 -0.21
CA GLY A 124 5.58 27.15 0.41
C GLY A 124 4.29 26.56 -0.15
N GLU A 125 4.37 25.68 -1.14
CA GLU A 125 3.20 24.96 -1.66
C GLU A 125 2.92 23.70 -0.86
N ALA A 126 1.64 23.36 -0.72
CA ALA A 126 1.16 22.13 -0.09
C ALA A 126 0.43 21.29 -1.15
N ILE A 127 1.09 20.23 -1.59
CA ILE A 127 0.75 19.44 -2.78
C ILE A 127 0.12 18.08 -2.47
N THR A 128 -0.05 17.74 -1.20
CA THR A 128 -0.59 16.43 -0.83
C THR A 128 -2.08 16.34 -1.13
N GLN A 129 -2.58 15.14 -1.40
CA GLN A 129 -4.02 14.93 -1.62
C GLN A 129 -4.84 15.42 -0.40
N MET A 130 -4.32 15.27 0.82
CA MET A 130 -4.95 15.80 2.02
C MET A 130 -4.98 17.34 2.02
N ALA A 131 -3.92 18.00 1.59
CA ALA A 131 -3.88 19.46 1.50
C ALA A 131 -4.89 20.00 0.50
N TYR A 132 -5.02 19.39 -0.67
CA TYR A 132 -6.06 19.74 -1.64
C TYR A 132 -7.46 19.48 -1.08
N ALA A 133 -7.67 18.33 -0.47
CA ALA A 133 -8.95 17.95 0.11
C ALA A 133 -9.41 18.93 1.19
N LYS A 134 -8.51 19.34 2.09
CA LYS A 134 -8.79 20.35 3.14
C LYS A 134 -9.08 21.74 2.56
N LYS A 135 -8.50 22.07 1.39
CA LYS A 135 -8.80 23.31 0.64
C LYS A 135 -10.14 23.24 -0.13
N GLY A 136 -10.86 22.12 -0.09
CA GLY A 136 -12.09 21.90 -0.86
C GLY A 136 -11.86 21.58 -2.34
N ILE A 137 -10.65 21.22 -2.72
CA ILE A 137 -10.29 20.91 -4.11
C ILE A 137 -10.46 19.41 -4.33
N ILE A 138 -11.26 19.05 -5.34
CA ILE A 138 -11.33 17.68 -5.87
C ILE A 138 -10.26 17.56 -6.94
N THR A 139 -9.33 16.62 -6.78
CA THR A 139 -8.28 16.37 -7.78
C THR A 139 -8.73 15.35 -8.83
N PRO A 140 -8.06 15.25 -10.00
CA PRO A 140 -8.31 14.17 -10.97
C PRO A 140 -8.19 12.78 -10.34
N GLU A 141 -7.26 12.61 -9.41
CA GLU A 141 -7.06 11.36 -8.67
C GLU A 141 -8.28 11.00 -7.82
N MET A 142 -8.93 11.97 -7.16
CA MET A 142 -10.14 11.75 -6.36
C MET A 142 -11.34 11.37 -7.22
N GLU A 143 -11.52 12.00 -8.40
CA GLU A 143 -12.58 11.60 -9.32
C GLU A 143 -12.30 10.20 -9.91
N TYR A 144 -11.06 9.91 -10.27
CA TYR A 144 -10.65 8.59 -10.75
C TYR A 144 -11.04 7.49 -9.76
N VAL A 145 -10.72 7.70 -8.48
CA VAL A 145 -11.07 6.79 -7.39
C VAL A 145 -12.58 6.61 -7.25
N ALA A 146 -13.35 7.69 -7.27
CA ALA A 146 -14.82 7.60 -7.13
C ALA A 146 -15.45 6.76 -8.25
N ILE A 147 -15.01 6.94 -9.49
CA ILE A 147 -15.49 6.16 -10.64
C ILE A 147 -15.09 4.69 -10.47
N ARG A 148 -13.85 4.42 -10.05
CA ARG A 148 -13.31 3.08 -9.89
C ARG A 148 -14.01 2.28 -8.78
N GLU A 149 -14.28 2.91 -7.63
CA GLU A 149 -14.97 2.29 -6.50
C GLU A 149 -16.44 1.98 -6.80
N ASN A 150 -17.07 2.76 -7.68
CA ASN A 150 -18.48 2.57 -8.04
C ASN A 150 -18.73 1.40 -9.02
N MET A 151 -17.69 0.89 -9.70
CA MET A 151 -17.79 -0.24 -10.62
C MET A 151 -19.06 -0.21 -11.50
N ASN A 152 -19.39 1.00 -12.03
CA ASN A 152 -20.53 1.24 -12.90
C ASN A 152 -21.94 1.04 -12.25
N CYS A 153 -22.04 1.20 -10.93
CA CYS A 153 -23.30 1.06 -10.18
C CYS A 153 -24.44 1.91 -10.77
N GLU A 154 -24.16 3.14 -11.24
CA GLU A 154 -25.16 4.04 -11.84
C GLU A 154 -25.88 3.40 -13.04
N GLU A 155 -25.13 2.78 -13.97
CA GLU A 155 -25.72 2.12 -15.15
C GLU A 155 -26.52 0.87 -14.80
N LEU A 156 -26.15 0.23 -13.68
CA LEU A 156 -26.86 -0.93 -13.16
C LEU A 156 -28.07 -0.56 -12.29
N GLY A 157 -28.32 0.75 -12.10
CA GLY A 157 -29.42 1.25 -11.26
C GLY A 157 -29.19 1.00 -9.75
N ILE A 158 -27.92 0.81 -9.35
CA ILE A 158 -27.54 0.64 -7.95
C ILE A 158 -27.22 2.01 -7.35
N GLU A 159 -27.91 2.39 -6.28
CA GLU A 159 -27.64 3.63 -5.57
C GLU A 159 -26.26 3.57 -4.89
N THR A 160 -25.47 4.64 -5.06
CA THR A 160 -24.15 4.77 -4.46
C THR A 160 -23.96 6.14 -3.84
N HIS A 161 -23.24 6.18 -2.71
CA HIS A 161 -22.85 7.41 -2.04
C HIS A 161 -21.41 7.84 -2.38
N ILE A 162 -20.66 7.01 -3.12
CA ILE A 162 -19.24 7.25 -3.44
C ILE A 162 -19.17 8.26 -4.61
N THR A 163 -19.14 9.54 -4.26
CA THR A 163 -18.95 10.65 -5.20
C THR A 163 -17.52 11.21 -5.07
N PRO A 164 -17.01 11.98 -6.06
CA PRO A 164 -15.72 12.67 -5.92
C PRO A 164 -15.65 13.57 -4.67
N GLU A 165 -16.76 14.22 -4.32
CA GLU A 165 -16.87 15.03 -3.09
C GLU A 165 -16.82 14.16 -1.83
N PHE A 166 -17.44 12.99 -1.81
CA PHE A 166 -17.33 12.05 -0.70
C PHE A 166 -15.88 11.60 -0.51
N VAL A 167 -15.17 11.23 -1.59
CA VAL A 167 -13.74 10.89 -1.56
C VAL A 167 -12.92 12.04 -0.95
N ARG A 168 -13.15 13.27 -1.42
CA ARG A 168 -12.48 14.46 -0.89
C ARG A 168 -12.72 14.62 0.61
N GLN A 169 -13.97 14.48 1.06
CA GLN A 169 -14.34 14.62 2.48
C GLN A 169 -13.68 13.56 3.36
N GLU A 170 -13.62 12.32 2.92
CA GLU A 170 -12.95 11.22 3.64
C GLU A 170 -11.44 11.47 3.78
N ILE A 171 -10.78 11.96 2.72
CA ILE A 171 -9.35 12.33 2.75
C ILE A 171 -9.13 13.54 3.66
N ALA A 172 -9.95 14.59 3.53
CA ALA A 172 -9.83 15.80 4.36
C ALA A 172 -9.98 15.52 5.85
N ALA A 173 -10.81 14.55 6.21
CA ALA A 173 -11.05 14.12 7.58
C ALA A 173 -10.02 13.11 8.10
N GLY A 174 -9.09 12.65 7.26
CA GLY A 174 -8.10 11.63 7.60
C GLY A 174 -8.63 10.19 7.67
N ARG A 175 -9.91 9.95 7.30
CA ARG A 175 -10.53 8.62 7.32
C ARG A 175 -10.22 7.77 6.10
N ALA A 176 -9.57 8.36 5.10
CA ALA A 176 -9.07 7.67 3.93
C ALA A 176 -7.75 8.29 3.47
N ILE A 177 -6.91 7.47 2.82
CA ILE A 177 -5.70 7.94 2.15
C ILE A 177 -5.73 7.56 0.67
N LEU A 178 -5.18 8.43 -0.15
CA LEU A 178 -4.94 8.23 -1.58
C LEU A 178 -3.42 8.33 -1.81
N PRO A 179 -2.67 7.22 -1.71
CA PRO A 179 -1.22 7.24 -1.91
C PRO A 179 -0.91 7.58 -3.37
N ALA A 180 -0.16 8.65 -3.59
CA ALA A 180 0.03 9.19 -4.95
C ALA A 180 1.29 10.04 -5.08
N ASN A 181 2.46 9.49 -4.76
CA ASN A 181 3.72 10.20 -4.93
C ASN A 181 3.80 10.84 -6.33
N ILE A 182 4.17 12.11 -6.38
CA ILE A 182 4.30 12.86 -7.64
C ILE A 182 5.40 12.31 -8.56
N ASN A 183 6.31 11.49 -8.03
CA ASN A 183 7.39 10.82 -8.76
C ASN A 183 7.05 9.37 -9.15
N HIS A 184 5.81 8.95 -8.92
CA HIS A 184 5.25 7.68 -9.42
C HIS A 184 4.01 7.95 -10.30
N PRO A 185 4.12 8.74 -11.37
CA PRO A 185 2.97 9.09 -12.22
C PRO A 185 2.44 7.92 -13.05
N GLU A 186 3.11 6.79 -13.06
CA GLU A 186 2.70 5.54 -13.69
C GLU A 186 1.56 4.83 -12.93
N ALA A 187 1.45 5.06 -11.60
CA ALA A 187 0.45 4.41 -10.78
C ALA A 187 -0.97 4.94 -11.05
N GLU A 188 -1.91 4.00 -11.17
CA GLU A 188 -3.34 4.31 -11.22
C GLU A 188 -3.83 4.69 -9.81
N PRO A 189 -4.60 5.78 -9.66
CA PRO A 189 -5.11 6.19 -8.34
C PRO A 189 -5.97 5.12 -7.68
N MET A 190 -5.77 4.94 -6.37
CA MET A 190 -6.57 4.08 -5.52
C MET A 190 -6.75 4.70 -4.14
N ILE A 191 -7.69 4.21 -3.35
CA ILE A 191 -7.99 4.73 -2.03
C ILE A 191 -8.01 3.60 -0.99
N ILE A 192 -7.53 3.92 0.21
CA ILE A 192 -7.55 3.04 1.38
C ILE A 192 -8.38 3.75 2.45
N GLY A 193 -9.53 3.19 2.79
CA GLY A 193 -10.43 3.77 3.78
C GLY A 193 -11.58 2.82 4.11
N ARG A 194 -12.08 2.90 5.32
CA ARG A 194 -13.13 1.99 5.84
C ARG A 194 -14.41 2.00 5.00
N ASN A 195 -14.73 3.14 4.40
CA ASN A 195 -15.96 3.35 3.63
C ASN A 195 -15.81 2.98 2.13
N PHE A 196 -14.71 2.37 1.75
CA PHE A 196 -14.40 1.91 0.40
C PHE A 196 -14.21 0.39 0.39
N LEU A 197 -14.01 -0.19 -0.79
CA LEU A 197 -13.63 -1.60 -0.92
C LEU A 197 -12.38 -1.90 -0.09
N VAL A 198 -12.36 -3.04 0.59
CA VAL A 198 -11.18 -3.50 1.32
C VAL A 198 -10.05 -3.80 0.34
N LYS A 199 -8.90 -3.19 0.54
CA LYS A 199 -7.72 -3.32 -0.34
C LYS A 199 -6.80 -4.43 0.13
N ILE A 200 -6.04 -4.96 -0.82
CA ILE A 200 -5.03 -6.00 -0.56
C ILE A 200 -3.65 -5.44 -0.84
N ASN A 201 -2.79 -5.48 0.16
CA ASN A 201 -1.35 -5.26 -0.03
C ASN A 201 -0.62 -6.59 -0.22
N THR A 202 0.32 -6.61 -1.15
CA THR A 202 1.21 -7.74 -1.38
C THR A 202 2.64 -7.38 -1.04
N ASN A 203 3.34 -8.26 -0.34
CA ASN A 203 4.75 -8.09 0.00
C ASN A 203 5.61 -8.88 -0.99
N ILE A 204 6.58 -8.22 -1.57
CA ILE A 204 7.67 -8.84 -2.34
C ILE A 204 9.00 -8.31 -1.82
N GLY A 205 10.09 -8.83 -2.32
CA GLY A 205 11.42 -8.32 -2.01
C GLY A 205 12.46 -9.40 -2.17
N ASN A 206 13.66 -8.98 -2.59
CA ASN A 206 14.83 -9.86 -2.63
C ASN A 206 15.52 -9.92 -1.27
N SER A 207 16.34 -10.93 -1.10
CA SER A 207 17.29 -11.04 0.01
C SER A 207 18.70 -11.22 -0.55
N ALA A 208 19.71 -11.15 0.33
CA ALA A 208 21.10 -11.32 -0.04
C ALA A 208 21.41 -12.67 -0.76
N THR A 209 20.52 -13.66 -0.64
CA THR A 209 20.72 -15.03 -1.15
C THR A 209 19.72 -15.45 -2.21
N THR A 210 18.66 -14.69 -2.45
CA THR A 210 17.57 -15.13 -3.33
C THR A 210 16.94 -13.95 -4.08
N SER A 211 16.54 -14.22 -5.32
CA SER A 211 15.79 -13.38 -6.24
C SER A 211 16.61 -12.28 -6.93
N SER A 212 16.42 -12.18 -8.23
CA SER A 212 16.97 -11.15 -9.10
C SER A 212 15.99 -9.99 -9.28
N ILE A 213 16.44 -8.87 -9.86
CA ILE A 213 15.57 -7.73 -10.25
C ILE A 213 14.42 -8.21 -11.15
N ASP A 214 14.73 -9.05 -12.15
CA ASP A 214 13.71 -9.58 -13.07
C ASP A 214 12.64 -10.41 -12.36
N GLU A 215 13.04 -11.23 -11.38
CA GLU A 215 12.10 -12.03 -10.59
C GLU A 215 11.21 -11.16 -9.70
N GLU A 216 11.73 -10.08 -9.13
CA GLU A 216 10.93 -9.15 -8.32
C GLU A 216 9.93 -8.38 -9.19
N VAL A 217 10.33 -7.92 -10.37
CA VAL A 217 9.42 -7.31 -11.34
C VAL A 217 8.35 -8.31 -11.79
N GLU A 218 8.72 -9.58 -12.05
CA GLU A 218 7.74 -10.62 -12.39
C GLU A 218 6.72 -10.86 -11.26
N LYS A 219 7.16 -10.92 -10.00
CA LYS A 219 6.28 -11.05 -8.82
C LYS A 219 5.35 -9.85 -8.67
N ALA A 220 5.85 -8.63 -8.90
CA ALA A 220 5.04 -7.41 -8.88
C ALA A 220 3.92 -7.47 -9.93
N LEU A 221 4.25 -7.79 -11.17
CA LEU A 221 3.26 -7.96 -12.25
C LEU A 221 2.26 -9.07 -11.96
N TRP A 222 2.71 -10.16 -11.37
CA TRP A 222 1.89 -11.30 -10.99
C TRP A 222 0.89 -10.92 -9.90
N SER A 223 1.33 -10.14 -8.90
CA SER A 223 0.45 -9.56 -7.88
C SER A 223 -0.65 -8.71 -8.49
N CYS A 224 -0.29 -7.74 -9.34
CA CYS A 224 -1.25 -6.87 -10.04
C CYS A 224 -2.25 -7.67 -10.88
N LYS A 225 -1.80 -8.74 -11.55
CA LYS A 225 -2.67 -9.63 -12.33
C LYS A 225 -3.76 -10.27 -11.49
N TRP A 226 -3.46 -10.67 -10.27
CA TRP A 226 -4.37 -11.41 -9.41
C TRP A 226 -5.17 -10.53 -8.45
N GLY A 227 -4.94 -9.22 -8.46
CA GLY A 227 -5.77 -8.28 -7.73
C GLY A 227 -5.10 -7.61 -6.53
N GLY A 228 -3.77 -7.65 -6.42
CA GLY A 228 -3.04 -6.84 -5.45
C GLY A 228 -3.28 -5.36 -5.72
N ASP A 229 -3.82 -4.64 -4.74
CA ASP A 229 -4.18 -3.23 -4.86
C ASP A 229 -3.01 -2.30 -4.55
N THR A 230 -2.09 -2.76 -3.73
CA THR A 230 -0.79 -2.15 -3.45
C THR A 230 0.31 -3.19 -3.40
N LEU A 231 1.54 -2.74 -3.49
CA LEU A 231 2.73 -3.57 -3.41
C LEU A 231 3.69 -2.98 -2.38
N MET A 232 4.24 -3.79 -1.48
CA MET A 232 5.39 -3.39 -0.65
C MET A 232 6.65 -4.11 -1.11
N ASP A 233 7.68 -3.31 -1.41
CA ASP A 233 9.04 -3.79 -1.64
C ASP A 233 9.78 -3.86 -0.31
N LEU A 234 9.97 -5.07 0.20
CA LEU A 234 10.67 -5.38 1.45
C LEU A 234 12.11 -5.87 1.19
N SER A 235 12.70 -5.50 0.06
CA SER A 235 14.05 -5.90 -0.34
C SER A 235 15.09 -5.56 0.73
N THR A 236 16.01 -6.51 0.95
CA THR A 236 17.11 -6.42 1.92
C THR A 236 18.46 -6.82 1.32
N GLY A 237 18.54 -7.05 0.02
CA GLY A 237 19.75 -7.40 -0.72
C GLY A 237 20.60 -6.18 -1.09
N GLU A 238 21.70 -6.41 -1.79
CA GLU A 238 22.69 -5.37 -2.11
C GLU A 238 22.21 -4.28 -3.06
N ASN A 239 21.25 -4.58 -3.96
CA ASN A 239 20.81 -3.67 -5.02
C ASN A 239 19.37 -3.17 -4.79
N ILE A 240 19.05 -2.81 -3.53
CA ILE A 240 17.73 -2.30 -3.15
C ILE A 240 17.33 -1.09 -3.99
N HIS A 241 18.25 -0.16 -4.23
CA HIS A 241 18.01 1.06 -5.00
C HIS A 241 17.55 0.76 -6.43
N GLU A 242 18.29 -0.07 -7.15
CA GLU A 242 18.02 -0.42 -8.53
C GLU A 242 16.77 -1.31 -8.65
N THR A 243 16.64 -2.30 -7.76
CA THR A 243 15.46 -3.19 -7.72
C THR A 243 14.17 -2.38 -7.56
N ARG A 244 14.15 -1.45 -6.62
CA ARG A 244 13.01 -0.58 -6.37
C ARG A 244 12.68 0.30 -7.57
N GLU A 245 13.69 0.86 -8.25
CA GLU A 245 13.48 1.67 -9.45
C GLU A 245 12.77 0.86 -10.55
N TRP A 246 13.23 -0.35 -10.83
CA TRP A 246 12.58 -1.24 -11.80
C TRP A 246 11.15 -1.60 -11.41
N ILE A 247 10.90 -1.85 -10.13
CA ILE A 247 9.56 -2.14 -9.62
C ILE A 247 8.65 -0.94 -9.85
N ILE A 248 9.03 0.24 -9.36
CA ILE A 248 8.19 1.45 -9.44
C ILE A 248 7.86 1.82 -10.89
N ARG A 249 8.87 1.82 -11.79
CA ARG A 249 8.64 2.17 -13.21
C ARG A 249 7.71 1.19 -13.94
N ASN A 250 7.54 -0.02 -13.42
CA ASN A 250 6.71 -1.07 -14.02
C ASN A 250 5.47 -1.43 -13.18
N CYS A 251 5.18 -0.72 -12.11
CA CYS A 251 4.07 -1.03 -11.22
C CYS A 251 2.89 -0.07 -11.45
N PRO A 252 1.70 -0.57 -11.82
CA PRO A 252 0.52 0.28 -12.02
C PRO A 252 -0.24 0.57 -10.73
N VAL A 253 0.19 0.04 -9.58
CA VAL A 253 -0.41 0.25 -8.26
C VAL A 253 0.57 0.95 -7.33
N PRO A 254 0.10 1.63 -6.27
CA PRO A 254 0.99 2.27 -5.30
C PRO A 254 2.01 1.30 -4.70
N VAL A 255 3.24 1.76 -4.53
CA VAL A 255 4.36 1.00 -3.97
C VAL A 255 4.75 1.57 -2.61
N GLY A 256 4.78 0.69 -1.61
CA GLY A 256 5.27 1.00 -0.27
C GLY A 256 6.63 0.38 0.03
N THR A 257 7.32 0.91 1.03
CA THR A 257 8.59 0.38 1.53
C THR A 257 8.71 0.53 3.05
N VAL A 258 9.76 -0.09 3.61
CA VAL A 258 10.17 0.07 5.00
C VAL A 258 11.58 0.69 5.02
N PRO A 259 11.72 2.03 5.03
CA PRO A 259 13.01 2.70 4.80
C PRO A 259 14.13 2.30 5.76
N ILE A 260 13.79 1.89 6.99
CA ILE A 260 14.78 1.46 7.99
C ILE A 260 15.56 0.21 7.53
N TYR A 261 15.02 -0.61 6.62
CA TYR A 261 15.73 -1.77 6.11
C TYR A 261 16.91 -1.36 5.22
N GLN A 262 16.70 -0.39 4.33
CA GLN A 262 17.78 0.16 3.51
C GLN A 262 18.75 1.01 4.33
N ALA A 263 18.25 1.79 5.31
CA ALA A 263 19.12 2.53 6.22
C ALA A 263 20.06 1.60 6.99
N LEU A 264 19.54 0.43 7.43
CA LEU A 264 20.36 -0.59 8.10
C LEU A 264 21.39 -1.21 7.15
N GLU A 265 21.05 -1.43 5.89
CA GLU A 265 21.99 -1.92 4.87
C GLU A 265 23.14 -0.90 4.64
N LYS A 266 22.82 0.41 4.57
CA LYS A 266 23.82 1.48 4.44
C LYS A 266 24.86 1.51 5.58
N VAL A 267 24.54 0.97 6.73
CA VAL A 267 25.44 0.79 7.88
C VAL A 267 25.91 -0.66 8.07
N ASN A 268 25.89 -1.46 6.99
CA ASN A 268 26.35 -2.85 6.99
C ASN A 268 25.68 -3.74 8.05
N GLY A 269 24.42 -3.47 8.38
CA GLY A 269 23.64 -4.23 9.35
C GLY A 269 23.93 -3.90 10.83
N VAL A 270 24.77 -2.90 11.12
CA VAL A 270 25.12 -2.47 12.48
C VAL A 270 24.05 -1.51 12.99
N VAL A 271 23.13 -1.99 13.81
CA VAL A 271 21.98 -1.20 14.30
C VAL A 271 22.44 0.03 15.09
N GLU A 272 23.54 -0.09 15.82
CA GLU A 272 24.13 0.97 16.65
C GLU A 272 24.62 2.18 15.83
N ASP A 273 24.96 1.98 14.56
CA ASP A 273 25.44 3.04 13.66
C ASP A 273 24.29 3.79 12.95
N LEU A 274 23.04 3.31 13.10
CA LEU A 274 21.88 4.03 12.59
C LEU A 274 21.74 5.40 13.27
N ASN A 275 21.42 6.41 12.46
CA ASN A 275 21.18 7.76 12.93
C ASN A 275 20.18 8.49 12.02
N TRP A 276 19.76 9.68 12.46
CA TRP A 276 18.78 10.48 11.74
C TRP A 276 19.26 10.89 10.34
N GLU A 277 20.53 11.26 10.15
CA GLU A 277 21.06 11.75 8.88
C GLU A 277 21.02 10.67 7.80
N ILE A 278 21.43 9.45 8.11
CA ILE A 278 21.35 8.29 7.20
C ILE A 278 19.88 7.99 6.87
N TYR A 279 19.03 8.01 7.88
CA TYR A 279 17.60 7.74 7.70
C TYR A 279 16.92 8.82 6.86
N ARG A 280 17.23 10.10 7.14
CA ARG A 280 16.73 11.25 6.39
C ARG A 280 17.11 11.18 4.91
N ASP A 281 18.37 10.90 4.59
CA ASP A 281 18.82 10.73 3.20
C ASP A 281 18.11 9.55 2.51
N THR A 282 17.87 8.48 3.25
CA THR A 282 17.11 7.32 2.73
C THR A 282 15.65 7.68 2.42
N LEU A 283 15.00 8.48 3.24
CA LEU A 283 13.64 8.97 2.95
C LEU A 283 13.61 9.83 1.69
N ILE A 284 14.55 10.78 1.55
CA ILE A 284 14.64 11.66 0.38
C ILE A 284 14.87 10.83 -0.89
N GLU A 285 15.83 9.89 -0.85
CA GLU A 285 16.11 8.98 -1.95
C GLU A 285 14.84 8.26 -2.43
N GLN A 286 14.10 7.67 -1.52
CA GLN A 286 12.91 6.88 -1.85
C GLN A 286 11.73 7.74 -2.29
N CYS A 287 11.58 8.96 -1.74
CA CYS A 287 10.60 9.93 -2.21
C CYS A 287 10.90 10.36 -3.66
N GLU A 288 12.16 10.63 -3.98
CA GLU A 288 12.60 11.02 -5.34
C GLU A 288 12.44 9.87 -6.35
N GLN A 289 12.58 8.61 -5.92
CA GLN A 289 12.31 7.45 -6.76
C GLN A 289 10.82 7.22 -7.02
N GLY A 290 9.94 7.67 -6.14
CA GLY A 290 8.49 7.56 -6.34
C GLY A 290 7.78 6.56 -5.41
N VAL A 291 8.34 6.21 -4.27
CA VAL A 291 7.63 5.39 -3.28
C VAL A 291 6.41 6.15 -2.77
N ASP A 292 5.24 5.51 -2.77
CA ASP A 292 3.95 6.15 -2.47
C ASP A 292 3.63 6.21 -0.98
N TYR A 293 4.15 5.28 -0.19
CA TYR A 293 3.98 5.29 1.27
C TYR A 293 5.12 4.56 1.98
N PHE A 294 5.41 4.99 3.20
CA PHE A 294 6.46 4.40 4.03
C PHE A 294 5.90 3.80 5.30
N THR A 295 6.29 2.56 5.61
CA THR A 295 6.11 2.01 6.95
C THR A 295 7.21 2.52 7.87
N ILE A 296 6.81 3.25 8.91
CA ILE A 296 7.70 3.90 9.87
C ILE A 296 7.33 3.49 11.29
N HIS A 297 8.21 2.78 11.97
CA HIS A 297 8.01 2.25 13.33
C HIS A 297 8.25 3.32 14.41
N ALA A 298 7.66 4.52 14.22
CA ALA A 298 7.82 5.64 15.16
C ALA A 298 7.04 5.45 16.49
N GLY A 299 6.11 4.47 16.53
CA GLY A 299 5.41 4.08 17.75
C GLY A 299 6.28 3.33 18.76
N ILE A 300 7.43 2.79 18.33
CA ILE A 300 8.42 2.20 19.24
C ILE A 300 9.06 3.33 20.06
N ARG A 301 8.89 3.24 21.37
CA ARG A 301 9.43 4.20 22.36
C ARG A 301 10.32 3.47 23.36
N ARG A 302 11.34 4.17 23.88
CA ARG A 302 12.22 3.60 24.91
C ARG A 302 11.42 3.00 26.09
N HIS A 303 10.34 3.65 26.50
CA HIS A 303 9.54 3.22 27.65
C HIS A 303 8.61 2.02 27.38
N ASN A 304 8.19 1.78 26.11
CA ASN A 304 7.28 0.70 25.80
C ASN A 304 7.94 -0.62 25.36
N VAL A 305 9.23 -0.60 25.01
CA VAL A 305 9.99 -1.79 24.60
C VAL A 305 9.94 -2.89 25.65
N HIS A 306 10.10 -2.54 26.94
CA HIS A 306 10.10 -3.50 28.04
C HIS A 306 8.75 -4.18 28.31
N LEU A 307 7.65 -3.64 27.78
CA LEU A 307 6.35 -4.27 27.92
C LEU A 307 6.29 -5.61 27.16
N ALA A 308 7.18 -5.81 26.17
CA ALA A 308 7.26 -7.06 25.42
C ALA A 308 8.11 -8.15 26.11
N ASP A 309 8.78 -7.88 27.23
CA ASP A 309 9.67 -8.82 27.91
C ASP A 309 8.97 -10.10 28.39
N LYS A 310 7.68 -10.04 28.65
CA LYS A 310 6.89 -11.18 29.14
C LYS A 310 6.19 -11.96 28.04
N ARG A 311 6.34 -11.54 26.77
CA ARG A 311 5.68 -12.18 25.64
C ARG A 311 6.27 -13.56 25.34
N LEU A 312 5.41 -14.45 24.86
CA LEU A 312 5.83 -15.76 24.39
C LEU A 312 6.78 -15.65 23.18
N CYS A 313 6.46 -14.76 22.23
CA CYS A 313 7.24 -14.57 20.99
C CYS A 313 8.11 -13.31 20.99
N GLY A 314 8.12 -12.51 22.07
CA GLY A 314 8.90 -11.27 22.13
C GLY A 314 8.46 -10.25 21.08
N ILE A 315 9.43 -9.65 20.37
CA ILE A 315 9.21 -8.67 19.30
C ILE A 315 9.48 -9.34 17.95
N VAL A 316 8.43 -9.62 17.19
CA VAL A 316 8.51 -10.36 15.91
C VAL A 316 8.62 -9.43 14.69
N SER A 317 8.26 -8.15 14.81
CA SER A 317 8.47 -7.18 13.76
C SER A 317 9.95 -6.90 13.52
N ARG A 318 10.42 -7.01 12.28
CA ARG A 318 11.82 -6.69 11.95
C ARG A 318 12.14 -5.22 12.22
N GLY A 319 11.30 -4.29 11.77
CA GLY A 319 11.49 -2.86 12.03
C GLY A 319 11.35 -2.53 13.52
N GLY A 320 10.38 -3.16 14.19
CA GLY A 320 10.21 -3.05 15.64
C GLY A 320 11.43 -3.51 16.42
N SER A 321 12.02 -4.68 16.08
CA SER A 321 13.23 -5.19 16.76
C SER A 321 14.46 -4.34 16.47
N ILE A 322 14.63 -3.79 15.27
CA ILE A 322 15.71 -2.86 14.94
C ILE A 322 15.64 -1.62 15.86
N MET A 323 14.46 -0.97 15.91
CA MET A 323 14.30 0.25 16.69
C MET A 323 14.34 -0.03 18.20
N SER A 324 13.78 -1.13 18.66
CA SER A 324 13.88 -1.55 20.06
C SER A 324 15.33 -1.78 20.48
N LYS A 325 16.11 -2.51 19.67
CA LYS A 325 17.55 -2.69 19.90
C LYS A 325 18.27 -1.33 19.95
N TRP A 326 17.98 -0.43 18.99
CA TRP A 326 18.61 0.90 18.95
C TRP A 326 18.33 1.70 20.23
N CYS A 327 17.07 1.76 20.68
CA CYS A 327 16.68 2.46 21.90
C CYS A 327 17.39 1.91 23.14
N LEU A 328 17.51 0.58 23.26
CA LEU A 328 18.16 -0.07 24.40
C LEU A 328 19.68 0.13 24.38
N MET A 329 20.33 0.01 23.22
CA MET A 329 21.79 0.16 23.10
C MET A 329 22.26 1.60 23.38
N HIS A 330 21.49 2.59 22.92
CA HIS A 330 21.83 3.99 23.13
C HIS A 330 21.26 4.58 24.44
N ASP A 331 20.38 3.85 25.11
CA ASP A 331 19.61 4.32 26.27
C ASP A 331 18.90 5.66 25.99
N ARG A 332 18.34 5.81 24.77
CA ARG A 332 17.71 7.03 24.24
C ARG A 332 16.35 6.74 23.65
N GLU A 333 15.55 7.81 23.51
CA GLU A 333 14.30 7.75 22.76
C GLU A 333 14.56 7.48 21.27
N SER A 334 13.59 6.82 20.61
CA SER A 334 13.66 6.54 19.19
C SER A 334 13.83 7.82 18.36
N PHE A 335 14.85 7.87 17.52
CA PHE A 335 15.03 9.01 16.62
C PHE A 335 13.88 9.13 15.59
N LEU A 336 13.17 8.04 15.28
CA LEU A 336 11.98 8.09 14.41
C LEU A 336 10.83 8.85 15.08
N TYR A 337 10.69 8.74 16.39
CA TYR A 337 9.71 9.51 17.15
C TYR A 337 10.16 10.96 17.36
N GLU A 338 11.42 11.17 17.73
CA GLU A 338 11.96 12.52 17.96
C GLU A 338 11.88 13.39 16.70
N HIS A 339 12.21 12.82 15.52
CA HIS A 339 12.20 13.51 14.22
C HIS A 339 10.92 13.28 13.40
N PHE A 340 9.81 12.87 14.04
CA PHE A 340 8.62 12.54 13.26
C PHE A 340 8.05 13.72 12.47
N ASP A 341 8.13 14.93 13.01
CA ASP A 341 7.70 16.14 12.30
C ASP A 341 8.60 16.46 11.11
N ASP A 342 9.92 16.26 11.25
CA ASP A 342 10.89 16.40 10.14
C ASP A 342 10.61 15.36 9.04
N ILE A 343 10.25 14.13 9.44
CA ILE A 343 9.81 13.07 8.51
C ILE A 343 8.59 13.56 7.73
N CYS A 344 7.56 14.04 8.41
CA CYS A 344 6.35 14.55 7.75
C CYS A 344 6.64 15.72 6.82
N ASP A 345 7.55 16.62 7.17
CA ASP A 345 7.96 17.76 6.33
C ASP A 345 8.64 17.28 5.02
N ILE A 346 9.37 16.16 5.05
CA ILE A 346 9.94 15.53 3.86
C ILE A 346 8.81 14.91 3.01
N LEU A 347 7.94 14.09 3.63
CA LEU A 347 6.86 13.38 2.93
C LEU A 347 5.89 14.33 2.23
N ALA A 348 5.56 15.45 2.87
CA ALA A 348 4.66 16.47 2.32
C ALA A 348 5.18 17.10 1.01
N GLN A 349 6.49 17.09 0.76
CA GLN A 349 7.07 17.66 -0.45
C GLN A 349 6.87 16.79 -1.69
N TYR A 350 6.49 15.51 -1.51
CA TYR A 350 6.40 14.52 -2.58
C TYR A 350 5.04 13.82 -2.64
N ASP A 351 4.10 14.19 -1.76
CA ASP A 351 2.79 13.52 -1.56
C ASP A 351 2.94 12.03 -1.21
N VAL A 352 3.80 11.75 -0.24
CA VAL A 352 4.01 10.40 0.30
C VAL A 352 3.19 10.21 1.56
N ALA A 353 2.46 9.10 1.66
CA ALA A 353 1.71 8.75 2.87
C ALA A 353 2.60 8.03 3.90
N VAL A 354 2.23 8.09 5.17
CA VAL A 354 2.89 7.33 6.24
C VAL A 354 2.02 6.18 6.72
N SER A 355 2.56 4.97 6.71
CA SER A 355 2.07 3.80 7.43
C SER A 355 2.77 3.75 8.78
N LEU A 356 2.04 3.99 9.86
CA LEU A 356 2.61 3.87 11.20
C LEU A 356 2.73 2.39 11.56
N GLY A 357 3.99 1.90 11.54
CA GLY A 357 4.30 0.48 11.67
C GLY A 357 4.06 -0.06 13.07
N ASP A 358 3.47 -1.25 13.15
CA ASP A 358 3.17 -1.98 14.39
C ASP A 358 4.36 -2.83 14.88
N GLY A 359 5.41 -2.18 15.32
CA GLY A 359 6.64 -2.83 15.78
C GLY A 359 6.45 -3.76 16.98
N LEU A 360 5.44 -3.50 17.81
CA LEU A 360 5.06 -4.33 18.96
C LEU A 360 3.81 -5.18 18.70
N ARG A 361 3.53 -5.53 17.43
CA ARG A 361 2.45 -6.48 17.12
C ARG A 361 2.68 -7.84 17.78
N PRO A 362 1.63 -8.57 18.20
CA PRO A 362 1.78 -9.92 18.75
C PRO A 362 2.24 -10.92 17.67
N GLY A 363 3.14 -11.81 18.05
CA GLY A 363 3.63 -12.92 17.21
C GLY A 363 2.92 -14.24 17.46
N SER A 364 1.96 -14.28 18.37
CA SER A 364 1.09 -15.42 18.68
C SER A 364 -0.24 -14.93 19.22
N ILE A 365 -1.27 -15.78 19.14
CA ILE A 365 -2.59 -15.47 19.74
C ILE A 365 -2.52 -15.33 21.26
N HIS A 366 -1.49 -15.89 21.91
CA HIS A 366 -1.25 -15.75 23.36
C HIS A 366 -0.97 -14.29 23.73
N ASP A 367 -0.20 -13.58 22.93
CA ASP A 367 0.24 -12.20 23.19
C ASP A 367 -0.76 -11.16 22.66
N ALA A 368 -1.88 -11.58 22.06
CA ALA A 368 -2.85 -10.70 21.43
C ALA A 368 -3.51 -9.72 22.39
N ASN A 369 -3.60 -8.45 22.01
CA ASN A 369 -4.22 -7.36 22.78
C ASN A 369 -3.52 -7.12 24.14
N ASP A 370 -2.22 -7.32 24.19
CA ASP A 370 -1.44 -7.07 25.41
C ASP A 370 -1.11 -5.58 25.59
N GLU A 371 -0.49 -5.26 26.71
CA GLU A 371 -0.10 -3.90 27.08
C GLU A 371 0.93 -3.31 26.08
N ALA A 372 1.86 -4.12 25.58
CA ALA A 372 2.87 -3.66 24.62
C ALA A 372 2.24 -3.22 23.29
N GLN A 373 1.33 -4.02 22.73
CA GLN A 373 0.61 -3.70 21.51
C GLN A 373 -0.21 -2.41 21.68
N PHE A 374 -0.93 -2.28 22.78
CA PHE A 374 -1.80 -1.13 22.98
C PHE A 374 -1.05 0.16 23.35
N ALA A 375 0.08 0.07 24.05
CA ALA A 375 0.93 1.24 24.30
C ALA A 375 1.53 1.82 23.02
N GLU A 376 1.91 0.96 22.08
CA GLU A 376 2.34 1.40 20.73
C GLU A 376 1.17 2.03 19.96
N LEU A 377 -0.01 1.40 19.97
CA LEU A 377 -1.20 1.91 19.31
C LEU A 377 -1.60 3.31 19.82
N ASP A 378 -1.54 3.53 21.13
CA ASP A 378 -1.81 4.85 21.73
C ASP A 378 -0.80 5.90 21.24
N THR A 379 0.49 5.54 21.09
CA THR A 379 1.51 6.41 20.49
C THR A 379 1.23 6.68 19.00
N MET A 380 0.82 5.67 18.24
CA MET A 380 0.45 5.85 16.82
C MET A 380 -0.74 6.81 16.67
N GLY A 381 -1.70 6.80 17.59
CA GLY A 381 -2.80 7.76 17.65
C GLY A 381 -2.33 9.22 17.80
N GLU A 382 -1.31 9.46 18.64
CA GLU A 382 -0.66 10.78 18.74
C GLU A 382 0.01 11.18 17.42
N LEU A 383 0.78 10.26 16.82
CA LEU A 383 1.52 10.51 15.60
C LEU A 383 0.62 10.79 14.38
N VAL A 384 -0.55 10.19 14.32
CA VAL A 384 -1.57 10.49 13.28
C VAL A 384 -1.93 11.97 13.29
N LEU A 385 -2.19 12.55 14.45
CA LEU A 385 -2.55 13.97 14.54
C LEU A 385 -1.39 14.86 14.09
N ARG A 386 -0.16 14.52 14.46
CA ARG A 386 1.04 15.25 14.00
C ARG A 386 1.19 15.17 12.48
N ALA A 387 0.96 14.01 11.87
CA ALA A 387 0.98 13.86 10.41
C ALA A 387 -0.10 14.72 9.74
N TRP A 388 -1.33 14.68 10.25
CA TRP A 388 -2.43 15.48 9.69
C TRP A 388 -2.23 16.99 9.81
N ASP A 389 -1.59 17.46 10.87
CA ASP A 389 -1.20 18.88 11.04
C ASP A 389 -0.21 19.33 9.95
N LYS A 390 0.63 18.41 9.47
CA LYS A 390 1.55 18.61 8.33
C LYS A 390 0.91 18.31 6.96
N ASN A 391 -0.39 18.01 6.90
CA ASN A 391 -1.10 17.54 5.72
C ASN A 391 -0.57 16.25 5.11
N VAL A 392 0.08 15.41 5.90
CA VAL A 392 0.53 14.08 5.48
C VAL A 392 -0.58 13.07 5.74
N GLN A 393 -0.95 12.31 4.73
CA GLN A 393 -1.90 11.21 4.85
C GLN A 393 -1.27 10.10 5.70
N ALA A 394 -2.02 9.58 6.67
CA ALA A 394 -1.52 8.57 7.60
C ALA A 394 -2.51 7.42 7.75
N PHE A 395 -2.00 6.20 7.88
CA PHE A 395 -2.76 5.02 8.23
C PHE A 395 -1.95 4.17 9.23
N ILE A 396 -2.64 3.25 9.91
CA ILE A 396 -2.12 2.52 11.06
C ILE A 396 -1.93 1.07 10.67
N GLU A 397 -0.75 0.50 10.93
CA GLU A 397 -0.57 -0.94 10.87
C GLU A 397 -1.15 -1.62 12.12
N GLY A 398 -1.63 -2.84 11.95
CA GLY A 398 -2.28 -3.59 13.00
C GLY A 398 -1.87 -5.07 13.04
N PRO A 399 -2.42 -5.81 14.03
CA PRO A 399 -1.87 -7.07 14.50
C PRO A 399 -1.91 -8.20 13.47
N GLY A 400 -0.94 -9.12 13.58
CA GLY A 400 -0.86 -10.33 12.78
C GLY A 400 -1.49 -11.56 13.43
N HIS A 401 -1.60 -11.64 14.76
CA HIS A 401 -2.10 -12.80 15.49
C HIS A 401 -3.13 -12.36 16.53
N VAL A 402 -4.42 -12.56 16.25
CA VAL A 402 -5.52 -12.22 17.17
C VAL A 402 -6.62 -13.27 17.06
N PRO A 403 -6.97 -13.97 18.14
CA PRO A 403 -8.06 -14.93 18.11
C PRO A 403 -9.40 -14.22 17.90
N MET A 404 -10.35 -14.87 17.23
CA MET A 404 -11.59 -14.27 16.73
C MET A 404 -12.34 -13.42 17.76
N HIS A 405 -12.41 -13.87 19.02
CA HIS A 405 -13.15 -13.18 20.07
C HIS A 405 -12.50 -11.86 20.54
N LYS A 406 -11.22 -11.62 20.23
CA LYS A 406 -10.50 -10.37 20.54
C LYS A 406 -10.43 -9.38 19.37
N ILE A 407 -10.79 -9.77 18.15
CA ILE A 407 -10.70 -8.94 16.95
C ILE A 407 -11.53 -7.66 17.07
N LYS A 408 -12.76 -7.78 17.60
CA LYS A 408 -13.64 -6.62 17.76
C LYS A 408 -13.04 -5.57 18.70
N GLU A 409 -12.54 -5.98 19.85
CA GLU A 409 -11.88 -5.11 20.83
C GLU A 409 -10.69 -4.38 20.18
N ASN A 410 -9.88 -5.10 19.40
CA ASN A 410 -8.72 -4.55 18.71
C ASN A 410 -9.13 -3.44 17.73
N MET A 411 -10.15 -3.70 16.91
CA MET A 411 -10.66 -2.73 15.94
C MET A 411 -11.30 -1.50 16.61
N GLU A 412 -12.12 -1.70 17.64
CA GLU A 412 -12.77 -0.60 18.36
C GLU A 412 -11.75 0.31 19.03
N ARG A 413 -10.69 -0.27 19.62
CA ARG A 413 -9.61 0.49 20.22
C ARG A 413 -8.82 1.31 19.18
N GLN A 414 -8.55 0.74 18.00
CA GLN A 414 -7.90 1.46 16.92
C GLN A 414 -8.73 2.67 16.46
N ILE A 415 -10.03 2.47 16.25
CA ILE A 415 -10.93 3.56 15.85
C ILE A 415 -10.91 4.69 16.89
N GLU A 416 -11.02 4.34 18.18
CA GLU A 416 -11.03 5.32 19.27
C GLU A 416 -9.69 6.05 19.39
N LYS A 417 -8.58 5.33 19.45
CA LYS A 417 -7.26 5.89 19.76
C LYS A 417 -6.58 6.56 18.56
N CYS A 418 -6.85 6.06 17.36
CA CYS A 418 -6.25 6.57 16.12
C CYS A 418 -7.21 7.43 15.29
N HIS A 419 -8.26 8.00 15.91
CA HIS A 419 -9.14 9.01 15.31
C HIS A 419 -9.78 8.58 13.99
N ASP A 420 -10.11 7.28 13.87
CA ASP A 420 -10.70 6.67 12.67
C ASP A 420 -9.78 6.72 11.42
N ALA A 421 -8.46 6.90 11.61
CA ALA A 421 -7.48 6.71 10.54
C ALA A 421 -7.59 5.29 9.95
N PRO A 422 -7.34 5.08 8.65
CA PRO A 422 -7.45 3.76 8.04
C PRO A 422 -6.58 2.73 8.77
N PHE A 423 -7.12 1.53 8.96
CA PHE A 423 -6.40 0.42 9.59
C PHE A 423 -5.90 -0.56 8.53
N TYR A 424 -4.66 -0.97 8.65
CA TYR A 424 -3.97 -1.91 7.77
C TYR A 424 -3.47 -3.09 8.60
N THR A 425 -4.04 -4.29 8.42
CA THR A 425 -3.78 -5.44 9.30
C THR A 425 -3.12 -6.60 8.55
N LEU A 426 -2.24 -7.31 9.24
CA LEU A 426 -1.64 -8.56 8.78
C LEU A 426 -2.55 -9.74 9.18
N GLY A 427 -3.54 -10.02 8.38
CA GLY A 427 -4.57 -11.00 8.70
C GLY A 427 -5.74 -10.37 9.46
N PRO A 428 -5.98 -10.72 10.75
CA PRO A 428 -5.10 -11.51 11.63
C PRO A 428 -5.26 -13.03 11.53
N LEU A 429 -4.18 -13.76 11.84
CA LEU A 429 -4.20 -15.19 12.07
C LEU A 429 -4.98 -15.48 13.35
N VAL A 430 -6.06 -16.26 13.26
CA VAL A 430 -6.96 -16.53 14.39
C VAL A 430 -6.57 -17.75 15.23
N THR A 431 -5.60 -18.51 14.74
CA THR A 431 -5.02 -19.69 15.40
C THR A 431 -3.59 -19.93 14.92
N ASP A 432 -2.74 -20.51 15.77
CA ASP A 432 -1.32 -20.74 15.52
C ASP A 432 -1.00 -22.21 15.21
N ILE A 433 -2.00 -23.06 14.96
CA ILE A 433 -1.80 -24.53 14.86
C ILE A 433 -1.49 -25.04 13.45
N ALA A 434 -1.46 -24.19 12.43
CA ALA A 434 -1.47 -24.63 11.03
C ALA A 434 -0.33 -24.01 10.19
N PRO A 435 0.98 -24.25 10.51
CA PRO A 435 2.09 -23.76 9.71
C PRO A 435 1.99 -24.29 8.27
N GLY A 436 2.26 -23.41 7.29
CA GLY A 436 2.06 -23.69 5.86
C GLY A 436 0.63 -23.46 5.36
N TYR A 437 -0.32 -23.22 6.28
CA TYR A 437 -1.72 -22.84 5.99
C TYR A 437 -2.10 -21.49 6.57
N ASP A 438 -1.11 -20.68 6.91
CA ASP A 438 -1.29 -19.35 7.51
C ASP A 438 -2.16 -18.42 6.66
N HIS A 439 -2.13 -18.56 5.33
CA HIS A 439 -3.03 -17.85 4.41
C HIS A 439 -4.51 -18.18 4.65
N ILE A 440 -4.84 -19.40 5.10
CA ILE A 440 -6.22 -19.80 5.43
C ILE A 440 -6.60 -19.27 6.80
N THR A 441 -5.77 -19.50 7.83
CA THR A 441 -6.06 -19.09 9.21
C THR A 441 -6.17 -17.56 9.34
N SER A 442 -5.37 -16.84 8.56
CA SER A 442 -5.40 -15.38 8.51
C SER A 442 -6.57 -14.83 7.69
N ALA A 443 -7.00 -15.51 6.62
CA ALA A 443 -8.15 -15.07 5.83
C ALA A 443 -9.46 -15.07 6.64
N ILE A 444 -9.59 -15.98 7.60
CA ILE A 444 -10.74 -16.00 8.54
C ILE A 444 -10.79 -14.69 9.35
N GLY A 445 -9.67 -14.32 9.97
CA GLY A 445 -9.56 -13.08 10.71
C GLY A 445 -9.65 -11.84 9.84
N ALA A 446 -9.06 -11.90 8.64
CA ALA A 446 -9.09 -10.82 7.66
C ALA A 446 -10.53 -10.48 7.23
N ALA A 447 -11.37 -11.48 6.94
CA ALA A 447 -12.77 -11.28 6.62
C ALA A 447 -13.53 -10.64 7.81
N GLN A 448 -13.26 -11.10 9.03
CA GLN A 448 -13.91 -10.56 10.24
C GLN A 448 -13.48 -9.13 10.54
N ILE A 449 -12.18 -8.83 10.52
CA ILE A 449 -11.69 -7.48 10.85
C ILE A 449 -12.00 -6.48 9.73
N GLY A 450 -11.98 -6.94 8.47
CA GLY A 450 -12.39 -6.15 7.31
C GLY A 450 -13.86 -5.72 7.39
N TRP A 451 -14.76 -6.65 7.78
CA TRP A 451 -16.16 -6.32 8.06
C TRP A 451 -16.31 -5.28 9.20
N LEU A 452 -15.47 -5.37 10.25
CA LEU A 452 -15.51 -4.43 11.37
C LEU A 452 -14.90 -3.06 11.05
N GLY A 453 -14.13 -2.90 9.95
CA GLY A 453 -13.66 -1.60 9.51
C GLY A 453 -12.22 -1.51 9.01
N THR A 454 -11.42 -2.57 9.04
CA THR A 454 -10.09 -2.55 8.42
C THR A 454 -10.20 -2.18 6.94
N ALA A 455 -9.36 -1.24 6.52
CA ALA A 455 -9.37 -0.66 5.18
C ALA A 455 -8.46 -1.39 4.19
N MET A 456 -7.36 -1.96 4.68
CA MET A 456 -6.39 -2.71 3.88
C MET A 456 -5.90 -3.94 4.64
N LEU A 457 -5.75 -5.02 3.92
CA LEU A 457 -5.25 -6.31 4.42
C LEU A 457 -3.88 -6.59 3.82
N CYS A 458 -2.89 -6.83 4.66
CA CYS A 458 -1.64 -7.44 4.21
C CYS A 458 -1.89 -8.91 3.92
N TYR A 459 -1.62 -9.34 2.70
CA TYR A 459 -1.79 -10.74 2.36
C TYR A 459 -0.82 -11.64 3.14
N VAL A 460 -1.22 -12.88 3.32
CA VAL A 460 -0.39 -13.94 3.86
C VAL A 460 -0.30 -15.05 2.83
N THR A 461 0.88 -15.61 2.63
CA THR A 461 1.12 -16.69 1.68
C THR A 461 1.27 -18.04 2.40
N PRO A 462 1.22 -19.18 1.67
CA PRO A 462 1.54 -20.50 2.26
C PRO A 462 2.96 -20.58 2.84
N LYS A 463 3.86 -19.67 2.46
CA LYS A 463 5.24 -19.61 2.93
C LYS A 463 5.45 -18.73 4.16
N GLU A 464 4.40 -18.08 4.66
CA GLU A 464 4.51 -17.24 5.86
C GLU A 464 5.21 -17.99 6.99
N HIS A 465 6.11 -17.35 7.71
CA HIS A 465 6.97 -17.91 8.75
C HIS A 465 7.96 -19.01 8.28
N LEU A 466 7.92 -19.46 7.03
CA LEU A 466 8.71 -20.59 6.53
C LEU A 466 9.81 -20.17 5.54
N ALA A 467 9.48 -19.32 4.55
CA ALA A 467 10.41 -18.91 3.49
C ALA A 467 9.90 -17.67 2.74
N LEU A 468 10.73 -17.13 1.84
CA LEU A 468 10.26 -16.10 0.89
C LEU A 468 9.29 -16.73 -0.13
N PRO A 469 8.20 -16.04 -0.48
CA PRO A 469 7.22 -16.54 -1.45
C PRO A 469 7.77 -16.51 -2.88
N ASP A 470 7.44 -17.54 -3.64
CA ASP A 470 7.54 -17.52 -5.09
C ASP A 470 6.26 -16.93 -5.72
N LYS A 471 6.21 -16.82 -7.06
CA LYS A 471 5.05 -16.22 -7.75
C LYS A 471 3.75 -16.99 -7.54
N GLU A 472 3.80 -18.32 -7.37
CA GLU A 472 2.59 -19.11 -7.10
C GLU A 472 2.09 -18.93 -5.68
N ASP A 473 2.99 -18.79 -4.72
CA ASP A 473 2.63 -18.41 -3.36
C ASP A 473 1.97 -17.02 -3.32
N VAL A 474 2.51 -16.05 -4.09
CA VAL A 474 1.90 -14.72 -4.28
C VAL A 474 0.46 -14.86 -4.82
N ARG A 475 0.26 -15.65 -5.87
CA ARG A 475 -1.07 -15.89 -6.46
C ARG A 475 -2.05 -16.47 -5.43
N VAL A 476 -1.64 -17.50 -4.71
CA VAL A 476 -2.48 -18.14 -3.69
C VAL A 476 -2.85 -17.15 -2.59
N GLY A 477 -1.88 -16.39 -2.09
CA GLY A 477 -2.11 -15.37 -1.07
C GLY A 477 -3.09 -14.29 -1.53
N VAL A 478 -2.87 -13.71 -2.72
CA VAL A 478 -3.76 -12.65 -3.27
C VAL A 478 -5.18 -13.16 -3.46
N ILE A 479 -5.36 -14.34 -4.09
CA ILE A 479 -6.71 -14.91 -4.29
C ILE A 479 -7.41 -15.14 -2.95
N THR A 480 -6.71 -15.71 -1.98
CA THR A 480 -7.26 -15.98 -0.65
C THR A 480 -7.75 -14.67 0.01
N TYR A 481 -6.94 -13.63 -0.07
CA TYR A 481 -7.28 -12.34 0.54
C TYR A 481 -8.34 -11.56 -0.24
N LYS A 482 -8.40 -11.69 -1.58
CA LYS A 482 -9.52 -11.13 -2.36
C LYS A 482 -10.85 -11.77 -1.98
N ILE A 483 -10.87 -13.06 -1.68
CA ILE A 483 -12.08 -13.74 -1.17
C ILE A 483 -12.47 -13.18 0.20
N ALA A 484 -11.50 -13.03 1.12
CA ALA A 484 -11.74 -12.47 2.45
C ALA A 484 -12.25 -11.01 2.37
N ALA A 485 -11.61 -10.18 1.54
CA ALA A 485 -11.99 -8.78 1.32
C ALA A 485 -13.40 -8.66 0.75
N HIS A 486 -13.74 -9.45 -0.27
CA HIS A 486 -15.08 -9.44 -0.86
C HIS A 486 -16.16 -9.88 0.14
N ALA A 487 -15.87 -10.90 0.96
CA ALA A 487 -16.78 -11.31 2.04
C ALA A 487 -17.02 -10.17 3.05
N ALA A 488 -15.97 -9.42 3.38
CA ALA A 488 -16.07 -8.25 4.25
C ALA A 488 -16.87 -7.11 3.59
N ASP A 489 -16.64 -6.83 2.30
CA ASP A 489 -17.34 -5.79 1.54
C ASP A 489 -18.84 -6.07 1.41
N LEU A 490 -19.23 -7.32 1.16
CA LEU A 490 -20.63 -7.76 1.22
C LEU A 490 -21.25 -7.51 2.61
N ALA A 491 -20.53 -7.88 3.68
CA ALA A 491 -21.01 -7.70 5.04
C ALA A 491 -21.12 -6.23 5.46
N LYS A 492 -20.27 -5.34 4.91
CA LYS A 492 -20.37 -3.88 5.07
C LYS A 492 -21.50 -3.25 4.27
N GLY A 493 -22.04 -3.96 3.27
CA GLY A 493 -23.02 -3.43 2.34
C GLY A 493 -22.42 -2.42 1.35
N HIS A 494 -21.17 -2.64 0.90
CA HIS A 494 -20.56 -1.78 -0.10
C HIS A 494 -21.33 -1.89 -1.43
N PRO A 495 -21.70 -0.76 -2.09
CA PRO A 495 -22.58 -0.79 -3.27
C PRO A 495 -21.97 -1.53 -4.47
N GLY A 496 -20.65 -1.63 -4.55
CA GLY A 496 -19.94 -2.34 -5.62
C GLY A 496 -19.63 -3.81 -5.33
N ALA A 497 -20.02 -4.36 -4.15
CA ALA A 497 -19.70 -5.73 -3.76
C ALA A 497 -20.67 -6.77 -4.33
#